data_66210fdd749d5a08c19f2569078b0ec4
#
_entry.id   66210fdd749d5a08c19f2569078b0ec4
#
_cell.length_a   1.000
_cell.length_b   1.000
_cell.length_c   1.000
_cell.angle_alpha   90.00
_cell.angle_beta   90.00
_cell.angle_gamma   90.00
#
_symmetry.space_group_name_H-M   'P 1'
#
loop_
_entity.id
_entity.type
_entity.pdbx_description
1 polymer ?
#
loop_
_entity_poly.entity_id
_entity_poly.type
_entity_poly.pdbx_seq_one_letter_code
_entity_poly.pdbx_strand_id
1 'polypeptide(L)'
;MLVSAGNRYPILNTYVNAISLDETVDEIEKIIARGVPTQHVVINASKVNLMEGDLELASIVNECPLINADGASIVWAAKKLGVPLGERVTGIDLFQRLVGLASEKGYRIYLFGAKEEVVTKVKAIFEDMYPGIQIVGYRNGYFTEADEPQIVSDMAASGADMMFVAFSSPKKEYWVHKYIDQIGIPFVMGVGGSFDVVAGVTDRAPTWMQEHGLEWFYRFIQEPGRLWKRYIIGNLQFVALTSKYKFAKKGE
;
A
#
# COMPACT_ATOMS: atom_id res chain seq x y z
N MET A 1 17.32 -3.75 11.77
CA MET A 1 16.56 -4.40 10.68
C MET A 1 15.16 -4.62 11.20
N LEU A 2 14.13 -4.07 10.52
CA LEU A 2 12.73 -4.14 10.96
C LEU A 2 12.13 -5.54 10.77
N VAL A 3 12.49 -6.23 9.69
CA VAL A 3 12.04 -7.60 9.38
C VAL A 3 13.27 -8.50 9.34
N SER A 4 13.18 -9.71 9.84
CA SER A 4 14.32 -10.65 9.81
C SER A 4 14.81 -10.80 8.37
N ALA A 5 16.12 -10.73 8.15
CA ALA A 5 16.73 -10.87 6.82
C ALA A 5 16.27 -12.16 6.10
N GLY A 6 15.85 -13.17 6.84
CA GLY A 6 15.34 -14.43 6.30
C GLY A 6 13.96 -14.37 5.62
N ASN A 7 13.16 -13.30 5.82
CA ASN A 7 11.81 -13.19 5.24
C ASN A 7 11.71 -12.20 4.08
N ARG A 8 12.82 -11.57 3.69
CA ARG A 8 12.88 -10.63 2.56
C ARG A 8 13.58 -11.28 1.37
N TYR A 9 12.86 -11.43 0.29
CA TYR A 9 13.33 -12.09 -0.92
C TYR A 9 13.36 -11.15 -2.11
N PRO A 10 14.40 -11.18 -2.96
CA PRO A 10 14.42 -10.46 -4.22
C PRO A 10 13.38 -11.06 -5.18
N ILE A 11 12.62 -10.21 -5.82
CA ILE A 11 11.64 -10.58 -6.84
C ILE A 11 11.62 -9.53 -7.94
N LEU A 12 11.90 -9.94 -9.19
CA LEU A 12 11.98 -9.00 -10.31
C LEU A 12 12.96 -7.85 -9.97
N ASN A 13 12.55 -6.60 -10.16
CA ASN A 13 13.32 -5.40 -9.86
C ASN A 13 13.13 -4.85 -8.43
N THR A 14 12.61 -5.68 -7.51
CA THR A 14 12.27 -5.26 -6.14
C THR A 14 12.46 -6.40 -5.13
N TYR A 15 11.93 -6.21 -3.94
CA TYR A 15 11.89 -7.18 -2.86
C TYR A 15 10.46 -7.43 -2.40
N VAL A 16 10.25 -8.55 -1.71
CA VAL A 16 9.00 -8.87 -1.01
C VAL A 16 9.32 -9.53 0.32
N ASN A 17 8.57 -9.16 1.34
CA ASN A 17 8.58 -9.85 2.62
C ASN A 17 7.57 -11.00 2.57
N ALA A 18 8.07 -12.23 2.63
CA ALA A 18 7.27 -13.45 2.58
C ALA A 18 6.70 -13.76 3.98
N ILE A 19 5.76 -12.94 4.40
CA ILE A 19 5.07 -13.02 5.70
C ILE A 19 3.56 -12.91 5.49
N SER A 20 2.79 -13.51 6.40
CA SER A 20 1.33 -13.47 6.42
C SER A 20 0.77 -12.09 6.77
N LEU A 21 -0.55 -11.93 6.68
CA LEU A 21 -1.23 -10.71 7.13
C LEU A 21 -0.99 -10.46 8.63
N ASP A 22 -1.13 -11.50 9.46
CA ASP A 22 -0.95 -11.36 10.91
C ASP A 22 0.51 -11.05 11.27
N GLU A 23 1.49 -11.74 10.66
CA GLU A 23 2.91 -11.42 10.82
C GLU A 23 3.24 -9.99 10.33
N THR A 24 2.56 -9.52 9.28
CA THR A 24 2.70 -8.12 8.83
C THR A 24 2.20 -7.14 9.88
N VAL A 25 1.06 -7.42 10.51
CA VAL A 25 0.52 -6.62 11.62
C VAL A 25 1.47 -6.58 12.80
N ASP A 26 2.04 -7.73 13.20
CA ASP A 26 3.02 -7.82 14.28
C ASP A 26 4.28 -6.98 13.99
N GLU A 27 4.76 -6.97 12.74
CA GLU A 27 5.89 -6.12 12.36
C GLU A 27 5.54 -4.63 12.38
N ILE A 28 4.31 -4.27 12.00
CA ILE A 28 3.82 -2.89 12.07
C ILE A 28 3.73 -2.42 13.53
N GLU A 29 3.25 -3.24 14.46
CA GLU A 29 3.24 -2.91 15.90
C GLU A 29 4.67 -2.65 16.41
N LYS A 30 5.65 -3.44 15.98
CA LYS A 30 7.07 -3.20 16.32
C LYS A 30 7.59 -1.89 15.71
N ILE A 31 7.17 -1.53 14.49
CA ILE A 31 7.51 -0.24 13.87
C ILE A 31 6.95 0.91 14.71
N ILE A 32 5.67 0.85 15.07
CA ILE A 32 5.01 1.87 15.91
C ILE A 32 5.71 2.01 17.26
N ALA A 33 6.00 0.88 17.93
CA ALA A 33 6.67 0.87 19.22
C ALA A 33 8.08 1.47 19.19
N ARG A 34 8.80 1.40 18.06
CA ARG A 34 10.12 2.02 17.89
C ARG A 34 10.05 3.52 17.67
N GLY A 35 8.93 4.05 17.21
CA GLY A 35 8.76 5.47 16.92
C GLY A 35 9.59 6.02 15.76
N VAL A 36 10.21 5.17 14.95
CA VAL A 36 11.02 5.61 13.79
C VAL A 36 10.13 5.68 12.56
N PRO A 37 9.99 6.85 11.91
CA PRO A 37 9.16 7.01 10.73
C PRO A 37 9.48 5.98 9.65
N THR A 38 8.49 5.22 9.23
CA THR A 38 8.67 4.09 8.34
C THR A 38 7.59 4.09 7.27
N GLN A 39 8.00 4.13 6.00
CA GLN A 39 7.13 3.96 4.85
C GLN A 39 6.93 2.47 4.55
N HIS A 40 5.67 2.06 4.50
CA HIS A 40 5.26 0.73 4.05
C HIS A 40 4.76 0.79 2.60
N VAL A 41 5.11 -0.21 1.82
CA VAL A 41 4.70 -0.31 0.42
C VAL A 41 4.11 -1.70 0.12
N VAL A 42 3.03 -1.71 -0.64
CA VAL A 42 2.57 -2.92 -1.32
C VAL A 42 2.98 -2.89 -2.79
N ILE A 43 3.46 -4.02 -3.33
CA ILE A 43 3.82 -4.16 -4.74
C ILE A 43 2.77 -4.99 -5.50
N ASN A 44 2.51 -4.58 -6.73
CA ASN A 44 1.66 -5.29 -7.70
C ASN A 44 2.27 -5.15 -9.10
N ALA A 45 1.72 -5.86 -10.10
CA ALA A 45 2.24 -5.83 -11.47
C ALA A 45 2.42 -4.41 -12.02
N SER A 46 1.46 -3.53 -11.76
CA SER A 46 1.52 -2.14 -12.25
C SER A 46 2.68 -1.36 -11.64
N LYS A 47 2.93 -1.51 -10.33
CA LYS A 47 4.04 -0.83 -9.66
C LYS A 47 5.39 -1.38 -10.12
N VAL A 48 5.53 -2.69 -10.24
CA VAL A 48 6.74 -3.35 -10.75
C VAL A 48 7.06 -2.85 -12.17
N ASN A 49 6.06 -2.73 -13.05
CA ASN A 49 6.26 -2.19 -14.39
C ASN A 49 6.66 -0.71 -14.38
N LEU A 50 6.09 0.11 -13.49
CA LEU A 50 6.50 1.53 -13.34
C LEU A 50 7.97 1.63 -12.94
N MET A 51 8.42 0.81 -12.00
CA MET A 51 9.80 0.80 -11.52
C MET A 51 10.84 0.39 -12.58
N GLU A 52 10.46 -0.28 -13.67
CA GLU A 52 11.37 -0.55 -14.80
C GLU A 52 11.80 0.71 -15.54
N GLY A 53 10.92 1.72 -15.61
CA GLY A 53 11.19 2.98 -16.30
C GLY A 53 11.48 4.16 -15.36
N ASP A 54 11.39 3.96 -14.05
CA ASP A 54 11.48 4.98 -13.02
C ASP A 54 12.39 4.50 -11.88
N LEU A 55 13.69 4.79 -12.04
CA LEU A 55 14.72 4.33 -11.11
C LEU A 55 14.63 5.00 -9.73
N GLU A 56 14.12 6.23 -9.66
CA GLU A 56 13.88 6.93 -8.39
C GLU A 56 12.76 6.24 -7.61
N LEU A 57 11.63 5.93 -8.27
CA LEU A 57 10.57 5.12 -7.67
C LEU A 57 11.09 3.76 -7.21
N ALA A 58 11.94 3.11 -8.01
CA ALA A 58 12.54 1.83 -7.66
C ALA A 58 13.42 1.93 -6.41
N SER A 59 14.23 2.99 -6.27
CA SER A 59 15.01 3.26 -5.06
C SER A 59 14.12 3.44 -3.84
N ILE A 60 13.15 4.35 -3.91
CA ILE A 60 12.20 4.63 -2.83
C ILE A 60 11.51 3.36 -2.34
N VAL A 61 10.98 2.57 -3.27
CA VAL A 61 10.28 1.32 -2.92
C VAL A 61 11.23 0.31 -2.29
N ASN A 62 12.44 0.15 -2.85
CA ASN A 62 13.41 -0.83 -2.40
C ASN A 62 14.09 -0.47 -1.07
N GLU A 63 14.07 0.80 -0.67
CA GLU A 63 14.52 1.28 0.63
C GLU A 63 13.48 1.00 1.74
N CYS A 64 12.21 0.80 1.40
CA CYS A 64 11.18 0.49 2.37
C CYS A 64 11.51 -0.82 3.11
N PRO A 65 11.53 -0.83 4.46
CA PRO A 65 11.89 -2.02 5.22
C PRO A 65 10.81 -3.11 5.22
N LEU A 66 9.56 -2.75 4.89
CA LEU A 66 8.43 -3.67 4.81
C LEU A 66 7.71 -3.49 3.48
N ILE A 67 7.75 -4.55 2.65
CA ILE A 67 7.16 -4.58 1.30
C ILE A 67 6.29 -5.83 1.19
N ASN A 68 4.97 -5.67 1.08
CA ASN A 68 4.05 -6.79 0.91
C ASN A 68 3.60 -6.97 -0.54
N ALA A 69 3.24 -8.19 -0.88
CA ALA A 69 2.70 -8.56 -2.19
C ALA A 69 1.18 -8.32 -2.25
N ASP A 70 0.76 -7.35 -3.08
CA ASP A 70 -0.65 -7.06 -3.36
C ASP A 70 -1.02 -7.58 -4.76
N GLY A 71 -1.87 -8.57 -4.78
CA GLY A 71 -2.37 -9.13 -6.02
C GLY A 71 -1.79 -10.48 -6.43
N ALA A 72 -2.64 -11.27 -7.10
CA ALA A 72 -2.34 -12.61 -7.58
C ALA A 72 -1.15 -12.67 -8.54
N SER A 73 -0.88 -11.58 -9.28
CA SER A 73 0.25 -11.50 -10.21
C SER A 73 1.61 -11.64 -9.54
N ILE A 74 1.80 -11.04 -8.36
CA ILE A 74 3.06 -11.15 -7.61
C ILE A 74 3.23 -12.56 -7.05
N VAL A 75 2.16 -13.16 -6.51
CA VAL A 75 2.18 -14.56 -6.05
C VAL A 75 2.52 -15.51 -7.20
N TRP A 76 1.94 -15.29 -8.38
CA TRP A 76 2.26 -16.05 -9.58
C TRP A 76 3.73 -15.91 -9.99
N ALA A 77 4.27 -14.68 -10.00
CA ALA A 77 5.67 -14.43 -10.32
C ALA A 77 6.60 -15.07 -9.28
N ALA A 78 6.29 -14.96 -7.98
CA ALA A 78 7.02 -15.59 -6.89
C ALA A 78 7.13 -17.12 -7.11
N LYS A 79 6.01 -17.78 -7.41
CA LYS A 79 5.99 -19.21 -7.74
C LYS A 79 6.86 -19.56 -8.94
N LYS A 80 6.86 -18.71 -10.00
CA LYS A 80 7.68 -18.93 -11.21
C LYS A 80 9.18 -18.73 -10.97
N LEU A 81 9.55 -17.87 -10.02
CA LEU A 81 10.94 -17.52 -9.69
C LEU A 81 11.48 -18.29 -8.47
N GLY A 82 10.66 -19.15 -7.85
CA GLY A 82 11.06 -19.96 -6.68
C GLY A 82 11.20 -19.12 -5.40
N VAL A 83 10.44 -18.03 -5.27
CA VAL A 83 10.33 -17.22 -4.05
C VAL A 83 9.26 -17.84 -3.15
N PRO A 84 9.54 -18.11 -1.85
CA PRO A 84 8.60 -18.79 -0.95
C PRO A 84 7.53 -17.85 -0.39
N LEU A 85 6.75 -17.22 -1.27
CA LEU A 85 5.64 -16.37 -0.91
C LEU A 85 4.38 -17.22 -0.73
N GLY A 86 3.90 -17.35 0.51
CA GLY A 86 2.76 -18.20 0.86
C GLY A 86 1.42 -17.60 0.46
N GLU A 87 1.22 -16.33 0.77
CA GLU A 87 -0.04 -15.63 0.50
C GLU A 87 0.19 -14.19 0.05
N ARG A 88 -0.88 -13.56 -0.42
CA ARG A 88 -0.89 -12.13 -0.71
C ARG A 88 -1.38 -11.35 0.51
N VAL A 89 -0.75 -10.23 0.80
CA VAL A 89 -1.24 -9.24 1.76
C VAL A 89 -1.79 -8.06 0.98
N THR A 90 -3.11 -8.00 0.79
CA THR A 90 -3.71 -6.92 0.00
C THR A 90 -3.70 -5.61 0.78
N GLY A 91 -3.49 -4.49 0.08
CA GLY A 91 -3.45 -3.19 0.72
C GLY A 91 -4.75 -2.84 1.45
N ILE A 92 -5.92 -3.24 0.91
CA ILE A 92 -7.21 -2.94 1.54
C ILE A 92 -7.47 -3.79 2.78
N ASP A 93 -7.11 -5.08 2.76
CA ASP A 93 -7.31 -5.97 3.91
C ASP A 93 -6.39 -5.56 5.06
N LEU A 94 -5.12 -5.25 4.78
CA LEU A 94 -4.18 -4.73 5.76
C LEU A 94 -4.67 -3.39 6.34
N PHE A 95 -5.13 -2.46 5.49
CA PHE A 95 -5.68 -1.18 5.94
C PHE A 95 -6.85 -1.36 6.93
N GLN A 96 -7.85 -2.17 6.57
CA GLN A 96 -9.01 -2.43 7.43
C GLN A 96 -8.59 -3.13 8.74
N ARG A 97 -7.67 -4.08 8.67
CA ARG A 97 -7.14 -4.78 9.85
C ARG A 97 -6.41 -3.82 10.80
N LEU A 98 -5.63 -2.87 10.25
CA LEU A 98 -4.93 -1.86 11.04
C LEU A 98 -5.87 -0.83 11.67
N VAL A 99 -6.95 -0.45 10.99
CA VAL A 99 -7.98 0.42 11.59
C VAL A 99 -8.68 -0.28 12.77
N GLY A 100 -9.02 -1.56 12.63
CA GLY A 100 -9.55 -2.36 13.74
C GLY A 100 -8.56 -2.44 14.90
N LEU A 101 -7.28 -2.74 14.63
CA LEU A 101 -6.21 -2.76 15.61
C LEU A 101 -6.05 -1.40 16.32
N ALA A 102 -6.17 -0.29 15.57
CA ALA A 102 -6.08 1.05 16.15
C ALA A 102 -7.18 1.27 17.19
N SER A 103 -8.40 0.83 16.91
CA SER A 103 -9.51 0.88 17.87
C SER A 103 -9.25 -0.01 19.10
N GLU A 104 -8.74 -1.22 18.90
CA GLU A 104 -8.46 -2.18 19.98
C GLU A 104 -7.33 -1.71 20.92
N LYS A 105 -6.28 -1.14 20.34
CA LYS A 105 -5.04 -0.76 21.07
C LYS A 105 -4.96 0.73 21.44
N GLY A 106 -5.90 1.55 20.96
CA GLY A 106 -5.90 2.99 21.18
C GLY A 106 -4.87 3.75 20.35
N TYR A 107 -4.41 3.19 19.22
CA TYR A 107 -3.55 3.92 18.31
C TYR A 107 -4.28 5.07 17.63
N ARG A 108 -3.57 6.17 17.44
CA ARG A 108 -4.07 7.38 16.78
C ARG A 108 -3.80 7.29 15.27
N ILE A 109 -4.83 7.49 14.47
CA ILE A 109 -4.71 7.41 13.01
C ILE A 109 -4.94 8.76 12.33
N TYR A 110 -4.23 8.98 11.21
CA TYR A 110 -4.41 10.12 10.33
C TYR A 110 -4.83 9.64 8.94
N LEU A 111 -5.90 10.22 8.38
CA LEU A 111 -6.43 9.88 7.05
C LEU A 111 -6.06 10.98 6.05
N PHE A 112 -5.29 10.65 4.99
CA PHE A 112 -4.83 11.62 4.04
C PHE A 112 -5.09 11.19 2.60
N GLY A 113 -5.78 12.02 1.83
CA GLY A 113 -6.00 11.77 0.42
C GLY A 113 -7.46 11.65 0.01
N ALA A 114 -7.69 11.17 -1.21
CA ALA A 114 -8.98 11.13 -1.87
C ALA A 114 -9.62 12.53 -2.00
N LYS A 115 -10.89 12.59 -2.39
CA LYS A 115 -11.67 13.84 -2.38
C LYS A 115 -12.17 14.16 -0.96
N GLU A 116 -12.55 15.42 -0.72
CA GLU A 116 -13.05 15.85 0.60
C GLU A 116 -14.27 15.03 1.05
N GLU A 117 -15.24 14.86 0.18
CA GLU A 117 -16.43 14.05 0.48
C GLU A 117 -16.11 12.58 0.79
N VAL A 118 -15.05 12.04 0.18
CA VAL A 118 -14.62 10.64 0.40
C VAL A 118 -13.92 10.49 1.74
N VAL A 119 -12.90 11.31 2.02
CA VAL A 119 -12.16 11.19 3.28
C VAL A 119 -13.03 11.49 4.50
N THR A 120 -13.93 12.47 4.39
CA THR A 120 -14.92 12.79 5.45
C THR A 120 -15.87 11.62 5.69
N LYS A 121 -16.34 10.97 4.63
CA LYS A 121 -17.21 9.80 4.73
C LYS A 121 -16.47 8.59 5.32
N VAL A 122 -15.23 8.36 4.94
CA VAL A 122 -14.38 7.29 5.53
C VAL A 122 -14.22 7.49 7.03
N LYS A 123 -13.93 8.74 7.45
CA LYS A 123 -13.87 9.09 8.88
C LYS A 123 -15.15 8.74 9.61
N ALA A 124 -16.29 9.20 9.11
CA ALA A 124 -17.59 8.95 9.73
C ALA A 124 -17.93 7.45 9.83
N ILE A 125 -17.63 6.68 8.77
CA ILE A 125 -17.84 5.21 8.75
C ILE A 125 -16.98 4.53 9.82
N PHE A 126 -15.71 4.92 9.98
CA PHE A 126 -14.85 4.31 10.99
C PHE A 126 -15.24 4.72 12.41
N GLU A 127 -15.69 5.95 12.64
CA GLU A 127 -16.21 6.39 13.93
C GLU A 127 -17.50 5.67 14.34
N ASP A 128 -18.37 5.33 13.36
CA ASP A 128 -19.58 4.54 13.58
C ASP A 128 -19.23 3.06 13.82
N MET A 129 -18.33 2.49 13.02
CA MET A 129 -17.94 1.08 13.09
C MET A 129 -17.14 0.75 14.34
N TYR A 130 -16.32 1.68 14.79
CA TYR A 130 -15.40 1.54 15.93
C TYR A 130 -15.58 2.69 16.93
N PRO A 131 -16.59 2.64 17.81
CA PRO A 131 -16.78 3.67 18.82
C PRO A 131 -15.54 3.88 19.67
N GLY A 132 -15.04 5.12 19.74
CA GLY A 132 -13.83 5.45 20.48
C GLY A 132 -12.51 5.38 19.70
N ILE A 133 -12.55 5.07 18.39
CA ILE A 133 -11.37 5.16 17.54
C ILE A 133 -10.80 6.58 17.53
N GLN A 134 -9.49 6.71 17.63
CA GLN A 134 -8.81 8.00 17.66
C GLN A 134 -8.37 8.43 16.25
N ILE A 135 -9.24 9.10 15.49
CA ILE A 135 -8.89 9.74 14.22
C ILE A 135 -8.46 11.18 14.54
N VAL A 136 -7.16 11.38 14.74
CA VAL A 136 -6.57 12.65 15.22
C VAL A 136 -6.41 13.69 14.10
N GLY A 137 -6.62 13.30 12.86
CA GLY A 137 -6.65 14.23 11.73
C GLY A 137 -7.10 13.56 10.45
N TYR A 138 -7.63 14.37 9.53
CA TYR A 138 -7.95 13.95 8.18
C TYR A 138 -7.82 15.12 7.22
N ARG A 139 -7.47 14.85 5.96
CA ARG A 139 -7.35 15.85 4.92
C ARG A 139 -7.51 15.22 3.53
N ASN A 140 -8.13 15.93 2.62
CA ASN A 140 -8.20 15.52 1.22
C ASN A 140 -6.84 15.61 0.51
N GLY A 141 -6.75 14.98 -0.68
CA GLY A 141 -5.52 14.89 -1.47
C GLY A 141 -5.36 15.98 -2.55
N TYR A 142 -6.18 17.03 -2.49
CA TYR A 142 -6.17 18.14 -3.45
C TYR A 142 -5.56 19.37 -2.79
N PHE A 143 -4.32 19.65 -3.14
CA PHE A 143 -3.53 20.75 -2.61
C PHE A 143 -2.47 21.16 -3.63
N THR A 144 -1.89 22.34 -3.45
CA THR A 144 -0.77 22.86 -4.22
C THR A 144 0.55 22.67 -3.46
N GLU A 145 1.69 22.85 -4.12
CA GLU A 145 3.00 22.81 -3.45
C GLU A 145 3.14 23.86 -2.34
N ALA A 146 2.46 25.00 -2.49
CA ALA A 146 2.45 26.06 -1.47
C ALA A 146 1.76 25.63 -0.17
N ASP A 147 0.85 24.66 -0.23
CA ASP A 147 0.13 24.15 0.93
C ASP A 147 0.94 23.08 1.69
N GLU A 148 1.92 22.44 1.03
CA GLU A 148 2.65 21.29 1.58
C GLU A 148 3.31 21.57 2.94
N PRO A 149 3.97 22.72 3.18
CA PRO A 149 4.60 22.99 4.46
C PRO A 149 3.61 23.00 5.63
N GLN A 150 2.42 23.58 5.43
CA GLN A 150 1.38 23.60 6.47
C GLN A 150 0.81 22.19 6.69
N ILE A 151 0.57 21.44 5.61
CA ILE A 151 0.08 20.06 5.69
C ILE A 151 1.04 19.18 6.51
N VAL A 152 2.34 19.29 6.23
CA VAL A 152 3.38 18.53 6.94
C VAL A 152 3.44 18.93 8.40
N SER A 153 3.36 20.24 8.70
CA SER A 153 3.33 20.76 10.06
C SER A 153 2.13 20.24 10.86
N ASP A 154 0.93 20.25 10.25
CA ASP A 154 -0.31 19.78 10.89
C ASP A 154 -0.23 18.26 11.17
N MET A 155 0.34 17.49 10.24
CA MET A 155 0.56 16.06 10.43
C MET A 155 1.56 15.77 11.55
N ALA A 156 2.68 16.48 11.58
CA ALA A 156 3.68 16.35 12.64
C ALA A 156 3.09 16.69 14.02
N ALA A 157 2.25 17.72 14.09
CA ALA A 157 1.59 18.12 15.34
C ALA A 157 0.45 17.19 15.77
N SER A 158 -0.07 16.35 14.87
CA SER A 158 -1.24 15.48 15.13
C SER A 158 -0.99 14.43 16.21
N GLY A 159 0.27 14.03 16.38
CA GLY A 159 0.66 12.92 17.25
C GLY A 159 0.10 11.57 16.81
N ALA A 160 -0.20 11.37 15.52
CA ALA A 160 -0.66 10.09 15.00
C ALA A 160 0.41 9.01 15.11
N ASP A 161 -0.03 7.77 15.32
CA ASP A 161 0.84 6.59 15.34
C ASP A 161 0.88 5.92 13.97
N MET A 162 -0.20 6.07 13.18
CA MET A 162 -0.34 5.56 11.82
C MET A 162 -0.95 6.61 10.88
N MET A 163 -0.45 6.68 9.64
CA MET A 163 -1.05 7.49 8.58
C MET A 163 -1.37 6.64 7.35
N PHE A 164 -2.58 6.81 6.83
CA PHE A 164 -3.06 6.15 5.62
C PHE A 164 -3.19 7.15 4.47
N VAL A 165 -2.44 6.90 3.35
CA VAL A 165 -2.32 7.84 2.24
C VAL A 165 -3.05 7.32 1.00
N ALA A 166 -4.17 7.94 0.65
CA ALA A 166 -5.05 7.57 -0.45
C ALA A 166 -4.75 8.36 -1.75
N PHE A 167 -3.50 8.26 -2.23
CA PHE A 167 -3.08 8.79 -3.54
C PHE A 167 -2.81 7.65 -4.52
N SER A 168 -2.80 7.96 -5.82
CA SER A 168 -2.32 7.04 -6.84
C SER A 168 -0.79 6.90 -6.79
N SER A 169 -0.28 5.71 -7.20
CA SER A 169 1.16 5.56 -7.52
C SER A 169 1.48 6.25 -8.85
N PRO A 170 2.66 6.88 -9.00
CA PRO A 170 3.77 6.96 -8.03
C PRO A 170 3.67 8.14 -7.05
N LYS A 171 2.65 9.02 -7.17
CA LYS A 171 2.54 10.26 -6.36
C LYS A 171 2.69 10.00 -4.85
N LYS A 172 2.06 8.95 -4.32
CA LYS A 172 2.12 8.66 -2.87
C LYS A 172 3.50 8.24 -2.41
N GLU A 173 4.22 7.46 -3.23
CA GLU A 173 5.56 6.99 -2.89
C GLU A 173 6.52 8.19 -2.78
N TYR A 174 6.52 9.08 -3.76
CA TYR A 174 7.33 10.29 -3.78
C TYR A 174 6.98 11.25 -2.65
N TRP A 175 5.69 11.53 -2.45
CA TRP A 175 5.26 12.50 -1.44
C TRP A 175 5.61 12.02 -0.02
N VAL A 176 5.34 10.75 0.27
CA VAL A 176 5.68 10.17 1.58
C VAL A 176 7.20 10.17 1.77
N HIS A 177 7.98 9.71 0.79
CA HIS A 177 9.43 9.69 0.87
C HIS A 177 10.01 11.09 1.13
N LYS A 178 9.48 12.11 0.43
CA LYS A 178 9.92 13.52 0.58
C LYS A 178 9.73 14.07 1.99
N TYR A 179 8.67 13.65 2.68
CA TYR A 179 8.23 14.30 3.92
C TYR A 179 8.23 13.39 5.16
N ILE A 180 8.53 12.11 5.03
CA ILE A 180 8.37 11.15 6.11
C ILE A 180 9.10 11.53 7.40
N ASP A 181 10.33 12.02 7.30
CA ASP A 181 11.13 12.46 8.46
C ASP A 181 10.58 13.72 9.11
N GLN A 182 10.00 14.64 8.31
CA GLN A 182 9.41 15.87 8.82
C GLN A 182 8.06 15.62 9.48
N ILE A 183 7.26 14.68 8.95
CA ILE A 183 5.96 14.27 9.49
C ILE A 183 6.17 13.53 10.82
N GLY A 184 7.20 12.71 10.94
CA GLY A 184 7.55 12.02 12.17
C GLY A 184 6.57 10.94 12.61
N ILE A 185 5.54 10.60 11.82
CA ILE A 185 4.57 9.55 12.14
C ILE A 185 5.26 8.19 12.00
N PRO A 186 5.21 7.31 13.02
CA PRO A 186 5.95 6.04 13.03
C PRO A 186 5.63 5.11 11.86
N PHE A 187 4.37 5.01 11.47
CA PHE A 187 3.97 4.12 10.37
C PHE A 187 3.14 4.85 9.32
N VAL A 188 3.58 4.78 8.05
CA VAL A 188 2.90 5.42 6.92
C VAL A 188 2.63 4.40 5.83
N MET A 189 1.36 4.20 5.49
CA MET A 189 0.90 3.23 4.49
C MET A 189 0.15 3.90 3.35
N GLY A 190 0.59 3.65 2.11
CA GLY A 190 -0.14 4.05 0.93
C GLY A 190 -1.29 3.08 0.61
N VAL A 191 -2.53 3.54 0.74
CA VAL A 191 -3.75 2.73 0.54
C VAL A 191 -4.43 2.92 -0.82
N GLY A 192 -4.01 3.93 -1.62
CA GLY A 192 -4.56 4.17 -2.96
C GLY A 192 -6.08 4.36 -2.95
N GLY A 193 -6.80 3.59 -3.76
CA GLY A 193 -8.26 3.66 -3.88
C GLY A 193 -9.04 2.95 -2.76
N SER A 194 -8.42 2.58 -1.64
CA SER A 194 -9.15 1.91 -0.54
C SER A 194 -10.14 2.83 0.15
N PHE A 195 -9.90 4.15 0.15
CA PHE A 195 -10.88 5.10 0.67
C PHE A 195 -12.16 5.13 -0.16
N ASP A 196 -12.05 5.03 -1.49
CA ASP A 196 -13.24 4.98 -2.37
C ASP A 196 -14.06 3.70 -2.11
N VAL A 197 -13.39 2.59 -1.80
CA VAL A 197 -14.06 1.32 -1.45
C VAL A 197 -14.77 1.44 -0.09
N VAL A 198 -14.09 1.93 0.94
CA VAL A 198 -14.69 2.12 2.28
C VAL A 198 -15.86 3.10 2.22
N ALA A 199 -15.73 4.18 1.45
CA ALA A 199 -16.81 5.16 1.26
C ALA A 199 -17.96 4.66 0.38
N GLY A 200 -17.85 3.45 -0.22
CA GLY A 200 -18.88 2.91 -1.13
C GLY A 200 -19.01 3.67 -2.45
N VAL A 201 -17.96 4.35 -2.88
CA VAL A 201 -17.86 5.01 -4.21
C VAL A 201 -17.49 3.98 -5.28
N THR A 202 -16.70 2.98 -4.90
CA THR A 202 -16.29 1.87 -5.76
C THR A 202 -16.61 0.57 -5.04
N ASP A 203 -17.31 -0.35 -5.71
CA ASP A 203 -17.62 -1.64 -5.13
C ASP A 203 -16.38 -2.54 -5.05
N ARG A 204 -16.24 -3.26 -3.96
CA ARG A 204 -15.25 -4.33 -3.84
C ARG A 204 -15.75 -5.57 -4.57
N ALA A 205 -14.84 -6.31 -5.20
CA ALA A 205 -15.18 -7.57 -5.85
C ALA A 205 -15.86 -8.55 -4.87
N PRO A 206 -16.82 -9.37 -5.31
CA PRO A 206 -17.38 -10.44 -4.49
C PRO A 206 -16.29 -11.37 -3.94
N THR A 207 -16.50 -11.95 -2.75
CA THR A 207 -15.50 -12.74 -2.02
C THR A 207 -14.91 -13.86 -2.88
N TRP A 208 -15.73 -14.57 -3.65
CA TRP A 208 -15.24 -15.62 -4.55
C TRP A 208 -14.26 -15.12 -5.62
N MET A 209 -14.46 -13.89 -6.13
CA MET A 209 -13.50 -13.27 -7.08
C MET A 209 -12.21 -12.84 -6.37
N GLN A 210 -12.31 -12.38 -5.12
CA GLN A 210 -11.14 -12.04 -4.31
C GLN A 210 -10.26 -13.27 -4.08
N GLU A 211 -10.86 -14.39 -3.65
CA GLU A 211 -10.19 -15.67 -3.39
C GLU A 211 -9.51 -16.25 -4.65
N HIS A 212 -10.10 -16.04 -5.83
CA HIS A 212 -9.53 -16.49 -7.11
C HIS A 212 -8.60 -15.47 -7.77
N GLY A 213 -8.28 -14.35 -7.09
CA GLY A 213 -7.39 -13.31 -7.63
C GLY A 213 -7.96 -12.51 -8.80
N LEU A 214 -9.29 -12.45 -8.93
CA LEU A 214 -10.02 -11.78 -10.00
C LEU A 214 -10.49 -10.35 -9.65
N GLU A 215 -10.02 -9.77 -8.54
CA GLU A 215 -10.36 -8.39 -8.15
C GLU A 215 -10.01 -7.36 -9.23
N TRP A 216 -8.86 -7.55 -9.91
CA TRP A 216 -8.45 -6.68 -11.00
C TRP A 216 -9.44 -6.71 -12.17
N PHE A 217 -10.02 -7.87 -12.47
CA PHE A 217 -11.01 -8.04 -13.53
C PHE A 217 -12.34 -7.39 -13.17
N TYR A 218 -12.77 -7.51 -11.92
CA TYR A 218 -13.97 -6.83 -11.42
C TYR A 218 -13.83 -5.30 -11.51
N ARG A 219 -12.69 -4.76 -11.09
CA ARG A 219 -12.37 -3.33 -11.25
C ARG A 219 -12.31 -2.91 -12.72
N PHE A 220 -11.79 -3.77 -13.59
CA PHE A 220 -11.74 -3.51 -15.03
C PHE A 220 -13.15 -3.36 -15.62
N ILE A 221 -14.10 -4.19 -15.21
CA ILE A 221 -15.49 -4.11 -15.68
C ILE A 221 -16.15 -2.80 -15.22
N GLN A 222 -15.86 -2.33 -14.02
CA GLN A 222 -16.40 -1.08 -13.50
C GLN A 222 -15.85 0.15 -14.25
N GLU A 223 -14.55 0.16 -14.60
CA GLU A 223 -13.87 1.31 -15.20
C GLU A 223 -13.01 0.92 -16.42
N PRO A 224 -13.60 0.33 -17.48
CA PRO A 224 -12.81 -0.21 -18.59
C PRO A 224 -12.01 0.86 -19.32
N GLY A 225 -12.58 2.05 -19.53
CA GLY A 225 -11.93 3.17 -20.22
C GLY A 225 -10.64 3.65 -19.52
N ARG A 226 -10.62 3.66 -18.19
CA ARG A 226 -9.48 4.08 -17.38
C ARG A 226 -8.43 2.97 -17.21
N LEU A 227 -8.89 1.70 -17.13
CA LEU A 227 -8.04 0.60 -16.65
C LEU A 227 -7.53 -0.35 -17.74
N TRP A 228 -7.98 -0.25 -18.99
CA TRP A 228 -7.61 -1.20 -20.04
C TRP A 228 -6.10 -1.22 -20.34
N LYS A 229 -5.46 -0.04 -20.45
CA LYS A 229 -4.01 0.02 -20.65
C LYS A 229 -3.25 -0.64 -19.50
N ARG A 230 -3.68 -0.31 -18.27
CA ARG A 230 -3.06 -0.83 -17.05
C ARG A 230 -3.17 -2.35 -16.94
N TYR A 231 -4.33 -2.92 -17.25
CA TYR A 231 -4.55 -4.34 -17.05
C TYR A 231 -4.20 -5.19 -18.29
N ILE A 232 -4.51 -4.77 -19.48
CA ILE A 232 -4.17 -5.58 -20.66
C ILE A 232 -2.69 -5.42 -21.01
N ILE A 233 -2.25 -4.19 -21.28
CA ILE A 233 -0.85 -3.94 -21.66
C ILE A 233 0.07 -4.21 -20.46
N GLY A 234 -0.28 -3.71 -19.28
CA GLY A 234 0.54 -3.88 -18.09
C GLY A 234 0.70 -5.34 -17.66
N ASN A 235 -0.32 -6.18 -17.76
CA ASN A 235 -0.17 -7.61 -17.45
C ASN A 235 0.73 -8.33 -18.49
N LEU A 236 0.64 -7.98 -19.77
CA LEU A 236 1.54 -8.54 -20.79
C LEU A 236 3.00 -8.13 -20.51
N GLN A 237 3.25 -6.87 -20.18
CA GLN A 237 4.57 -6.38 -19.79
C GLN A 237 5.10 -7.11 -18.55
N PHE A 238 4.26 -7.30 -17.53
CA PHE A 238 4.63 -8.01 -16.31
C PHE A 238 4.99 -9.49 -16.56
N VAL A 239 4.24 -10.17 -17.42
CA VAL A 239 4.54 -11.56 -17.82
C VAL A 239 5.85 -11.64 -18.60
N ALA A 240 6.11 -10.72 -19.54
CA ALA A 240 7.37 -10.64 -20.27
C ALA A 240 8.55 -10.37 -19.33
N LEU A 241 8.40 -9.43 -18.40
CA LEU A 241 9.40 -9.13 -17.38
C LEU A 241 9.70 -10.35 -16.50
N THR A 242 8.66 -11.02 -15.99
CA THR A 242 8.82 -12.24 -15.19
C THR A 242 9.58 -13.34 -15.95
N SER A 243 9.29 -13.48 -17.24
CA SER A 243 9.97 -14.45 -18.10
C SER A 243 11.44 -14.09 -18.28
N LYS A 244 11.77 -12.82 -18.52
CA LYS A 244 13.15 -12.30 -18.62
C LYS A 244 13.96 -12.66 -17.37
N TYR A 245 13.44 -12.37 -16.17
CA TYR A 245 14.12 -12.70 -14.90
C TYR A 245 14.27 -14.19 -14.66
N LYS A 246 13.28 -15.01 -15.06
CA LYS A 246 13.36 -16.46 -14.96
C LYS A 246 14.48 -17.05 -15.83
N PHE A 247 14.64 -16.53 -17.06
CA PHE A 247 15.70 -17.00 -17.95
C PHE A 247 17.08 -16.53 -17.51
N ALA A 248 17.23 -15.31 -17.02
CA ALA A 248 18.49 -14.81 -16.46
C ALA A 248 19.00 -15.68 -15.30
N LYS A 249 18.11 -16.06 -14.37
CA LYS A 249 18.44 -16.91 -13.21
C LYS A 249 18.80 -18.36 -13.58
N LYS A 250 18.49 -18.83 -14.80
CA LYS A 250 18.86 -20.16 -15.27
C LYS A 250 20.23 -20.21 -15.96
N GLY A 251 20.78 -19.04 -16.29
CA GLY A 251 22.09 -18.91 -16.94
C GLY A 251 23.26 -18.67 -15.97
N GLU A 252 22.94 -18.50 -14.68
CA GLU A 252 23.90 -18.49 -13.55
C GLU A 252 23.93 -19.89 -12.90
#